data_8fa43e18d987e8ccd3f97b34fd6ab66c
#
_entry.id   8fa43e18d987e8ccd3f97b34fd6ab66c
#
_cell.length_a   1.000
_cell.length_b   1.000
_cell.length_c   1.000
_cell.angle_alpha   90.00
_cell.angle_beta   90.00
_cell.angle_gamma   90.00
#
_symmetry.space_group_name_H-M   'P 1'
#
loop_
_entity.id
_entity.type
_entity.pdbx_description
1 polymer ?
#
loop_
_entity_poly.entity_id
_entity_poly.type
_entity_poly.pdbx_seq_one_letter_code
_entity_poly.pdbx_strand_id
1 'polypeptide(L)'
;MGSTGATFQQRFDRLAPVIDRVFNLDAILRTSVGLRWSSLDDASRRDLFNVFRTFTIASYTANFDSNGGERFQVLPQTRPSGDELIVESRLIPANGDPVRLDYVMHAGPTGLQIVDVLLNGSISKVAVQRSDFRALLASGSATPLIASLRQKVSDLSGGAMRS
;
A
#
# COMPACT_ATOMS: atom_id res chain seq x y z
N MET A 1 25.73 14.84 2.37
CA MET A 1 25.31 14.81 1.98
C MET A 1 24.60 14.18 1.28
N GLY A 2 24.77 13.84 1.39
CA GLY A 2 24.09 12.97 0.58
C GLY A 2 23.00 13.56 0.11
N SER A 3 22.89 14.29 0.60
CA SER A 3 21.93 14.67 0.28
C SER A 3 21.52 15.12 -0.90
N THR A 4 22.14 14.99 -1.60
CA THR A 4 21.70 15.02 -2.92
C THR A 4 20.57 14.10 -3.14
N GLY A 5 20.10 13.47 -2.11
CA GLY A 5 18.94 12.65 -2.19
C GLY A 5 17.73 13.44 -2.65
N ALA A 6 16.88 12.78 -3.42
CA ALA A 6 15.62 13.36 -3.85
C ALA A 6 14.74 13.69 -2.64
N THR A 7 13.90 14.71 -2.77
CA THR A 7 12.91 15.04 -1.75
C THR A 7 11.88 13.92 -1.66
N PHE A 8 11.10 13.93 -0.57
CA PHE A 8 10.00 12.97 -0.43
C PHE A 8 9.05 13.05 -1.64
N GLN A 9 8.68 14.27 -2.04
CA GLN A 9 7.79 14.47 -3.17
C GLN A 9 8.38 13.91 -4.47
N GLN A 10 9.66 14.12 -4.70
CA GLN A 10 10.32 13.59 -5.90
C GLN A 10 10.35 12.07 -5.91
N ARG A 11 10.63 11.45 -4.78
CA ARG A 11 10.61 9.98 -4.66
C ARG A 11 9.19 9.44 -4.80
N PHE A 12 8.21 10.12 -4.22
CA PHE A 12 6.80 9.78 -4.38
C PHE A 12 6.41 9.80 -5.86
N ASP A 13 6.77 10.86 -6.58
CA ASP A 13 6.40 11.03 -7.98
C ASP A 13 7.04 9.96 -8.88
N ARG A 14 8.22 9.49 -8.54
CA ARG A 14 8.88 8.40 -9.26
C ARG A 14 8.20 7.06 -9.01
N LEU A 15 7.76 6.84 -7.80
CA LEU A 15 7.18 5.56 -7.39
C LEU A 15 5.71 5.44 -7.80
N ALA A 16 4.99 6.55 -7.87
CA ALA A 16 3.56 6.53 -8.15
C ALA A 16 3.16 5.73 -9.41
N PRO A 17 3.81 5.92 -10.57
CA PRO A 17 3.43 5.13 -11.76
C PRO A 17 3.67 3.63 -11.58
N VAL A 18 4.70 3.26 -10.82
CA VAL A 18 5.00 1.84 -10.55
C VAL A 18 3.90 1.24 -9.68
N ILE A 19 3.54 1.93 -8.61
CA ILE A 19 2.48 1.46 -7.71
C ILE A 19 1.16 1.34 -8.46
N ASP A 20 0.81 2.34 -9.26
CA ASP A 20 -0.45 2.32 -10.03
C ASP A 20 -0.51 1.12 -10.99
N ARG A 21 0.62 0.73 -11.56
CA ARG A 21 0.67 -0.36 -12.51
C ARG A 21 0.68 -1.73 -11.84
N VAL A 22 1.42 -1.85 -10.75
CA VAL A 22 1.71 -3.14 -10.11
C VAL A 22 0.63 -3.54 -9.11
N PHE A 23 0.03 -2.58 -8.42
CA PHE A 23 -1.00 -2.84 -7.41
C PHE A 23 -2.39 -2.61 -7.98
N ASN A 24 -3.30 -3.51 -7.65
CA ASN A 24 -4.73 -3.28 -7.90
C ASN A 24 -5.31 -2.52 -6.71
N LEU A 25 -5.09 -1.21 -6.68
CA LEU A 25 -5.48 -0.37 -5.53
C LEU A 25 -6.99 -0.37 -5.32
N ASP A 26 -7.78 -0.43 -6.39
CA ASP A 26 -9.22 -0.47 -6.29
C ASP A 26 -9.68 -1.74 -5.56
N ALA A 27 -9.17 -2.89 -5.97
CA ALA A 27 -9.51 -4.16 -5.34
C ALA A 27 -9.07 -4.20 -3.87
N ILE A 28 -7.86 -3.70 -3.58
CA ILE A 28 -7.35 -3.65 -2.21
C ILE A 28 -8.23 -2.77 -1.34
N LEU A 29 -8.61 -1.59 -1.84
CA LEU A 29 -9.45 -0.67 -1.08
C LEU A 29 -10.84 -1.27 -0.82
N ARG A 30 -11.47 -1.84 -1.84
CA ARG A 30 -12.79 -2.44 -1.69
C ARG A 30 -12.79 -3.55 -0.65
N THR A 31 -11.77 -4.40 -0.68
CA THR A 31 -11.63 -5.49 0.29
C THR A 31 -11.37 -4.94 1.69
N SER A 32 -10.55 -3.89 1.81
CA SER A 32 -10.23 -3.26 3.09
C SER A 32 -11.45 -2.56 3.71
N VAL A 33 -12.31 -1.98 2.88
CA VAL A 33 -13.55 -1.35 3.35
C VAL A 33 -14.61 -2.43 3.67
N GLY A 34 -14.65 -3.47 2.87
CA GLY A 34 -15.57 -4.58 3.05
C GLY A 34 -17.01 -4.23 2.65
N LEU A 35 -17.97 -4.76 3.39
CA LEU A 35 -19.38 -4.63 3.03
C LEU A 35 -19.90 -3.20 2.98
N ARG A 36 -19.24 -2.29 3.71
CA ARG A 36 -19.66 -0.89 3.73
C ARG A 36 -19.37 -0.16 2.42
N TRP A 37 -18.55 -0.74 1.54
CA TRP A 37 -18.25 -0.12 0.25
C TRP A 37 -19.51 0.18 -0.55
N SER A 38 -20.45 -0.76 -0.59
CA SER A 38 -21.68 -0.59 -1.36
C SER A 38 -22.61 0.47 -0.79
N SER A 39 -22.46 0.81 0.50
CA SER A 39 -23.29 1.85 1.13
C SER A 39 -22.72 3.25 0.99
N LEU A 40 -21.49 3.38 0.47
CA LEU A 40 -20.88 4.69 0.24
C LEU A 40 -21.39 5.26 -1.10
N ASP A 41 -21.55 6.57 -1.16
CA ASP A 41 -21.90 7.22 -2.43
C ASP A 41 -20.67 7.35 -3.34
N ASP A 42 -20.90 7.71 -4.61
CA ASP A 42 -19.83 7.77 -5.60
C ASP A 42 -18.77 8.81 -5.24
N ALA A 43 -19.17 9.95 -4.70
CA ALA A 43 -18.24 11.00 -4.30
C ALA A 43 -17.33 10.52 -3.17
N SER A 44 -17.91 9.86 -2.17
CA SER A 44 -17.13 9.28 -1.04
C SER A 44 -16.17 8.20 -1.52
N ARG A 45 -16.61 7.32 -2.42
CA ARG A 45 -15.75 6.27 -2.97
C ARG A 45 -14.56 6.88 -3.71
N ARG A 46 -14.80 7.92 -4.50
CA ARG A 46 -13.77 8.60 -5.27
C ARG A 46 -12.76 9.28 -4.36
N ASP A 47 -13.25 10.03 -3.38
CA ASP A 47 -12.39 10.74 -2.42
C ASP A 47 -11.56 9.75 -1.61
N LEU A 48 -12.19 8.66 -1.17
CA LEU A 48 -11.51 7.62 -0.41
C LEU A 48 -10.45 6.93 -1.26
N PHE A 49 -10.76 6.63 -2.52
CA PHE A 49 -9.76 6.01 -3.41
C PHE A 49 -8.55 6.93 -3.59
N ASN A 50 -8.79 8.21 -3.83
CA ASN A 50 -7.70 9.16 -4.06
C ASN A 50 -6.77 9.27 -2.84
N VAL A 51 -7.32 9.37 -1.64
CA VAL A 51 -6.49 9.45 -0.44
C VAL A 51 -5.82 8.11 -0.13
N PHE A 52 -6.50 6.99 -0.38
CA PHE A 52 -5.93 5.66 -0.18
C PHE A 52 -4.75 5.42 -1.12
N ARG A 53 -4.88 5.83 -2.38
CA ARG A 53 -3.80 5.77 -3.35
C ARG A 53 -2.60 6.56 -2.85
N THR A 54 -2.82 7.81 -2.48
CA THR A 54 -1.75 8.68 -1.97
C THR A 54 -1.10 8.07 -0.72
N PHE A 55 -1.91 7.55 0.20
CA PHE A 55 -1.41 6.89 1.40
C PHE A 55 -0.54 5.67 1.07
N THR A 56 -0.98 4.83 0.15
CA THR A 56 -0.23 3.63 -0.24
C THR A 56 1.12 4.01 -0.84
N ILE A 57 1.15 4.97 -1.77
CA ILE A 57 2.39 5.43 -2.38
C ILE A 57 3.30 6.07 -1.35
N ALA A 58 2.75 6.89 -0.46
CA ALA A 58 3.52 7.54 0.61
C ALA A 58 4.12 6.51 1.56
N SER A 59 3.39 5.44 1.87
CA SER A 59 3.89 4.37 2.73
C SER A 59 5.10 3.69 2.12
N TYR A 60 5.04 3.36 0.84
CA TYR A 60 6.18 2.76 0.15
C TYR A 60 7.32 3.75 0.01
N THR A 61 7.04 5.03 -0.25
CA THR A 61 8.07 6.06 -0.33
C THR A 61 8.83 6.18 0.99
N ALA A 62 8.12 6.16 2.10
CA ALA A 62 8.72 6.28 3.43
C ALA A 62 9.52 5.03 3.81
N ASN A 63 9.02 3.84 3.44
CA ASN A 63 9.63 2.57 3.84
C ASN A 63 10.80 2.16 2.96
N PHE A 64 10.85 2.65 1.73
CA PHE A 64 11.93 2.32 0.78
C PHE A 64 12.79 3.53 0.53
N ASP A 65 13.49 3.98 1.57
CA ASP A 65 14.44 5.07 1.45
C ASP A 65 15.73 4.53 0.83
N SER A 66 15.94 4.85 -0.43
CA SER A 66 17.08 4.34 -1.20
C SER A 66 18.44 4.79 -0.67
N ASN A 67 18.47 5.76 0.22
CA ASN A 67 19.73 6.25 0.81
C ASN A 67 20.22 5.38 1.97
N GLY A 68 19.41 4.45 2.44
CA GLY A 68 19.73 3.63 3.60
C GLY A 68 20.50 2.36 3.29
N GLY A 69 20.85 2.09 2.04
CA GLY A 69 21.55 0.86 1.65
C GLY A 69 20.66 -0.37 1.65
N GLU A 70 19.38 -0.18 1.66
CA GLU A 70 18.41 -1.28 1.63
C GLU A 70 18.40 -1.95 0.27
N ARG A 71 18.19 -3.26 0.28
CA ARG A 71 18.07 -4.04 -0.96
C ARG A 71 16.75 -4.80 -0.95
N PHE A 72 16.14 -4.89 -2.12
CA PHE A 72 14.92 -5.65 -2.32
C PHE A 72 15.24 -6.87 -3.17
N GLN A 73 14.88 -8.05 -2.68
CA GLN A 73 15.17 -9.32 -3.35
C GLN A 73 13.87 -10.06 -3.61
N VAL A 74 13.61 -10.37 -4.89
CA VAL A 74 12.50 -11.23 -5.28
C VAL A 74 13.05 -12.64 -5.44
N LEU A 75 12.45 -13.60 -4.74
CA LEU A 75 12.88 -14.99 -4.83
C LEU A 75 12.25 -15.65 -6.07
N PRO A 76 12.97 -16.58 -6.71
CA PRO A 76 12.47 -17.19 -7.93
C PRO A 76 11.28 -18.13 -7.72
N GLN A 77 11.08 -18.59 -6.49
CA GLN A 77 10.00 -19.52 -6.20
C GLN A 77 8.68 -18.79 -6.05
N THR A 78 7.65 -19.33 -6.65
CA THR A 78 6.30 -18.83 -6.51
C THR A 78 5.40 -19.97 -6.05
N ARG A 79 4.29 -19.63 -5.36
CA ARG A 79 3.33 -20.62 -4.89
C ARG A 79 1.96 -20.29 -5.47
N PRO A 80 1.30 -21.23 -6.14
CA PRO A 80 -0.09 -21.03 -6.49
C PRO A 80 -0.98 -21.11 -5.25
N SER A 81 -2.04 -20.32 -5.23
CA SER A 81 -3.03 -20.33 -4.16
C SER A 81 -4.39 -20.05 -4.81
N GLY A 82 -5.13 -21.12 -5.14
CA GLY A 82 -6.35 -20.98 -5.93
C GLY A 82 -6.01 -20.39 -7.31
N ASP A 83 -6.67 -19.28 -7.64
CA ASP A 83 -6.42 -18.55 -8.89
C ASP A 83 -5.40 -17.42 -8.70
N GLU A 84 -4.70 -17.40 -7.56
CA GLU A 84 -3.71 -16.39 -7.24
C GLU A 84 -2.32 -17.00 -7.29
N LEU A 85 -1.31 -16.12 -7.44
CA LEU A 85 0.10 -16.47 -7.40
C LEU A 85 0.77 -15.70 -6.28
N ILE A 86 1.50 -16.40 -5.43
CA ILE A 86 2.21 -15.76 -4.32
C ILE A 86 3.69 -15.69 -4.67
N VAL A 87 4.22 -14.48 -4.68
CA VAL A 87 5.63 -14.19 -4.99
C VAL A 87 6.34 -13.80 -3.71
N GLU A 88 7.31 -14.58 -3.30
CA GLU A 88 8.09 -14.31 -2.10
C GLU A 88 9.16 -13.26 -2.37
N SER A 89 9.29 -12.30 -1.45
CA SER A 89 10.34 -11.29 -1.52
C SER A 89 10.90 -11.01 -0.14
N ARG A 90 12.05 -10.34 -0.11
CA ARG A 90 12.69 -9.90 1.12
C ARG A 90 13.20 -8.49 0.95
N LEU A 91 12.93 -7.66 1.94
CA LEU A 91 13.55 -6.36 2.09
C LEU A 91 14.74 -6.55 3.04
N ILE A 92 15.94 -6.30 2.54
CA ILE A 92 17.18 -6.49 3.30
C ILE A 92 17.69 -5.11 3.68
N PRO A 93 17.52 -4.70 4.96
CA PRO A 93 18.01 -3.39 5.38
C PRO A 93 19.53 -3.39 5.48
N ALA A 94 20.12 -2.18 5.51
CA ALA A 94 21.55 -2.03 5.67
C ALA A 94 22.00 -2.62 7.02
N ASN A 95 21.17 -2.45 8.05
CA ASN A 95 21.39 -3.02 9.37
C ASN A 95 20.11 -3.69 9.84
N GLY A 96 20.22 -4.84 10.45
CA GLY A 96 19.08 -5.57 10.96
C GLY A 96 18.70 -6.75 10.10
N ASP A 97 17.64 -7.41 10.51
CA ASP A 97 17.20 -8.66 9.90
C ASP A 97 16.38 -8.40 8.62
N PRO A 98 16.49 -9.29 7.64
CA PRO A 98 15.61 -9.22 6.48
C PRO A 98 14.14 -9.31 6.86
N VAL A 99 13.30 -8.56 6.15
CA VAL A 99 11.85 -8.61 6.31
C VAL A 99 11.25 -9.35 5.14
N ARG A 100 10.48 -10.39 5.40
CA ARG A 100 9.81 -11.16 4.37
C ARG A 100 8.48 -10.50 4.02
N LEU A 101 8.26 -10.27 2.72
CA LEU A 101 7.02 -9.75 2.17
C LEU A 101 6.60 -10.63 1.01
N ASP A 102 5.48 -11.33 1.13
CA ASP A 102 4.96 -12.14 0.05
C ASP A 102 3.83 -11.38 -0.64
N TYR A 103 3.93 -11.24 -1.96
CA TYR A 103 2.94 -10.53 -2.75
C TYR A 103 1.94 -11.51 -3.32
N VAL A 104 0.67 -11.30 -3.01
CA VAL A 104 -0.42 -12.09 -3.57
C VAL A 104 -0.88 -11.39 -4.85
N MET A 105 -0.74 -12.08 -5.98
CA MET A 105 -1.04 -11.52 -7.29
C MET A 105 -2.22 -12.21 -7.92
N HIS A 106 -3.04 -11.43 -8.61
CA HIS A 106 -4.23 -11.92 -9.30
C HIS A 106 -4.24 -11.38 -10.73
N ALA A 107 -4.68 -12.21 -11.67
CA ALA A 107 -4.77 -11.80 -13.05
C ALA A 107 -5.94 -10.85 -13.25
N GLY A 108 -5.65 -9.67 -13.78
CA GLY A 108 -6.64 -8.66 -14.11
C GLY A 108 -6.57 -8.32 -15.60
N PRO A 109 -7.32 -7.30 -16.03
CA PRO A 109 -7.38 -6.95 -17.46
C PRO A 109 -6.02 -6.58 -18.05
N THR A 110 -5.10 -6.07 -17.24
CA THR A 110 -3.79 -5.62 -17.70
C THR A 110 -2.66 -6.54 -17.28
N GLY A 111 -2.97 -7.75 -16.80
CA GLY A 111 -1.99 -8.72 -16.33
C GLY A 111 -2.07 -8.97 -14.86
N LEU A 112 -1.02 -9.56 -14.29
CA LEU A 112 -0.96 -9.83 -12.86
C LEU A 112 -0.76 -8.54 -12.09
N GLN A 113 -1.60 -8.36 -11.05
CA GLN A 113 -1.48 -7.22 -10.15
C GLN A 113 -1.54 -7.69 -8.71
N ILE A 114 -0.89 -6.94 -7.82
CA ILE A 114 -0.87 -7.24 -6.39
C ILE A 114 -2.21 -6.88 -5.78
N VAL A 115 -2.81 -7.84 -5.07
CA VAL A 115 -4.09 -7.66 -4.37
C VAL A 115 -3.96 -7.79 -2.86
N ASP A 116 -2.81 -8.28 -2.37
CA ASP A 116 -2.50 -8.33 -0.94
C ASP A 116 -1.00 -8.48 -0.75
N VAL A 117 -0.54 -8.18 0.45
CA VAL A 117 0.84 -8.40 0.88
C VAL A 117 0.80 -9.17 2.19
N LEU A 118 1.51 -10.29 2.24
CA LEU A 118 1.60 -11.09 3.45
C LEU A 118 2.87 -10.68 4.21
N LEU A 119 2.67 -10.00 5.33
CA LEU A 119 3.76 -9.56 6.20
C LEU A 119 4.34 -10.79 6.90
N ASN A 120 5.65 -10.94 6.86
CA ASN A 120 6.37 -12.12 7.36
C ASN A 120 5.88 -13.43 6.72
N GLY A 121 5.27 -13.33 5.54
CA GLY A 121 4.79 -14.48 4.79
C GLY A 121 3.44 -15.02 5.24
N SER A 122 2.78 -14.43 6.24
CA SER A 122 1.54 -14.99 6.78
C SER A 122 0.48 -13.97 7.18
N ILE A 123 0.85 -12.73 7.47
CA ILE A 123 -0.09 -11.72 7.97
C ILE A 123 -0.59 -10.87 6.82
N SER A 124 -1.86 -11.01 6.44
CA SER A 124 -2.47 -10.24 5.37
C SER A 124 -2.56 -8.76 5.75
N LYS A 125 -1.89 -7.90 4.98
CA LYS A 125 -1.94 -6.46 5.16
C LYS A 125 -3.36 -5.94 4.92
N VAL A 126 -4.06 -6.49 3.94
CA VAL A 126 -5.45 -6.12 3.65
C VAL A 126 -6.35 -6.45 4.83
N ALA A 127 -6.16 -7.60 5.47
CA ALA A 127 -6.94 -7.99 6.65
C ALA A 127 -6.69 -7.04 7.83
N VAL A 128 -5.43 -6.62 8.02
CA VAL A 128 -5.08 -5.63 9.05
C VAL A 128 -5.77 -4.30 8.73
N GLN A 129 -5.70 -3.84 7.49
CA GLN A 129 -6.37 -2.60 7.08
C GLN A 129 -7.88 -2.69 7.27
N ARG A 130 -8.48 -3.84 6.96
CA ARG A 130 -9.91 -4.04 7.13
C ARG A 130 -10.31 -3.89 8.60
N SER A 131 -9.51 -4.43 9.50
CA SER A 131 -9.74 -4.28 10.94
C SER A 131 -9.62 -2.81 11.36
N ASP A 132 -8.57 -2.12 10.90
CA ASP A 132 -8.33 -0.73 11.25
C ASP A 132 -9.42 0.20 10.70
N PHE A 133 -9.88 -0.06 9.47
CA PHE A 133 -10.87 0.79 8.83
C PHE A 133 -12.26 0.63 9.42
N ARG A 134 -12.57 -0.53 9.99
CA ARG A 134 -13.90 -0.84 10.52
C ARG A 134 -14.39 0.21 11.52
N ALA A 135 -13.55 0.55 12.47
CA ALA A 135 -13.91 1.53 13.51
C ALA A 135 -14.18 2.91 12.91
N LEU A 136 -13.40 3.28 11.89
CA LEU A 136 -13.52 4.58 11.24
C LEU A 136 -14.70 4.68 10.28
N LEU A 137 -15.30 3.54 9.93
CA LEU A 137 -16.48 3.47 9.07
C LEU A 137 -17.76 3.18 9.86
N ALA A 138 -17.67 3.09 11.18
CA ALA A 138 -18.80 2.66 12.02
C ALA A 138 -19.98 3.62 11.95
N SER A 139 -19.75 4.92 11.70
CA SER A 139 -20.83 5.90 11.58
C SER A 139 -21.58 5.81 10.23
N GLY A 140 -21.09 5.03 9.29
CA GLY A 140 -21.65 4.96 7.94
C GLY A 140 -21.07 5.99 6.97
N SER A 141 -20.24 6.92 7.46
CA SER A 141 -19.58 7.93 6.64
C SER A 141 -18.13 7.56 6.42
N ALA A 142 -17.58 7.88 5.25
CA ALA A 142 -16.16 7.70 4.94
C ALA A 142 -15.30 8.83 5.50
N THR A 143 -15.89 9.91 5.98
CA THR A 143 -15.15 11.11 6.42
C THR A 143 -14.09 10.81 7.49
N PRO A 144 -14.37 10.03 8.55
CA PRO A 144 -13.33 9.73 9.54
C PRO A 144 -12.15 8.95 8.96
N LEU A 145 -12.42 8.02 8.06
CA LEU A 145 -11.36 7.24 7.42
C LEU A 145 -10.52 8.13 6.51
N ILE A 146 -11.15 8.97 5.70
CA ILE A 146 -10.44 9.90 4.82
C ILE A 146 -9.56 10.82 5.64
N ALA A 147 -10.06 11.39 6.74
CA ALA A 147 -9.27 12.25 7.61
C ALA A 147 -8.07 11.51 8.21
N SER A 148 -8.27 10.27 8.65
CA SER A 148 -7.20 9.44 9.21
C SER A 148 -6.10 9.18 8.18
N LEU A 149 -6.48 8.84 6.94
CA LEU A 149 -5.52 8.57 5.89
C LEU A 149 -4.75 9.83 5.49
N ARG A 150 -5.43 11.00 5.45
CA ARG A 150 -4.76 12.28 5.20
C ARG A 150 -3.72 12.58 6.27
N GLN A 151 -4.06 12.34 7.52
CA GLN A 151 -3.13 12.55 8.63
C GLN A 151 -1.91 11.63 8.48
N LYS A 152 -2.12 10.38 8.11
CA LYS A 152 -1.02 9.42 7.91
C LYS A 152 -0.12 9.84 6.76
N VAL A 153 -0.67 10.38 5.67
CA VAL A 153 0.14 10.91 4.56
C VAL A 153 1.02 12.06 5.05
N SER A 154 0.47 12.98 5.84
CA SER A 154 1.24 14.07 6.41
C SER A 154 2.36 13.53 7.29
N ASP A 155 2.06 12.58 8.17
CA ASP A 155 3.04 11.99 9.08
C ASP A 155 4.17 11.27 8.32
N LEU A 156 3.81 10.46 7.32
CA LEU A 156 4.78 9.69 6.54
C LEU A 156 5.72 10.59 5.76
N SER A 157 5.24 11.73 5.30
CA SER A 157 6.02 12.67 4.50
C SER A 157 6.76 13.71 5.36
N GLY A 158 6.66 13.63 6.68
CA GLY A 158 7.24 14.63 7.58
C GLY A 158 6.61 16.00 7.40
N GLY A 159 5.34 16.04 6.99
CA GLY A 159 4.62 17.28 6.73
C GLY A 159 4.79 17.85 5.33
N ALA A 160 5.57 17.18 4.47
CA ALA A 160 5.82 17.67 3.11
C ALA A 160 4.59 17.55 2.21
N MET A 161 3.73 16.57 2.48
CA MET A 161 2.52 16.35 1.71
C MET A 161 1.30 16.57 2.60
N ARG A 162 0.32 17.29 2.03
CA ARG A 162 -0.98 17.50 2.66
C ARG A 162 -2.05 17.06 1.69
N SER A 163 -2.97 16.27 2.15
CA SER A 163 -4.07 15.78 1.31
C SER A 163 -5.38 16.41 1.71
#